data_7024f7d04abdae8c2da9f001e3b706cb
#
_entry.id   7024f7d04abdae8c2da9f001e3b706cb
#
_cell.length_a   1.000
_cell.length_b   1.000
_cell.length_c   1.000
_cell.angle_alpha   90.00
_cell.angle_beta   90.00
_cell.angle_gamma   90.00
#
_symmetry.space_group_name_H-M   'P 1'
#
loop_
_entity.id
_entity.type
_entity.pdbx_description
1 polymer ?
#
loop_
_entity_poly.entity_id
_entity_poly.type
_entity_poly.pdbx_seq_one_letter_code
_entity_poly.pdbx_strand_id
1 'polypeptide(L)'
;RDLHKEYRRQRQMCIRDSLPIGHNQTISQPYIVAYMTEQLQVEKHQKVLEIGTGSGYQAAILAELANNVFTIEIIPELAEGAEKVLNKTGYDNITVRTGDGYKGWPDQAPFDRIMVTAAPEEIPEKLVQQLANDGRMIIPVGANLFMQYLWLIKKDKDGIVKKEKILPVRFVPMVKE
;
A
#
# COMPACT_ATOMS: atom_id res chain seq x y z
N ARG A 1 30.15 -19.68 20.24
CA ARG A 1 28.80 -19.13 19.95
C ARG A 1 28.86 -18.51 18.58
N ASP A 2 28.06 -19.02 17.65
CA ASP A 2 28.12 -18.61 16.24
C ASP A 2 27.31 -17.32 16.05
N LEU A 3 27.97 -16.18 16.27
CA LEU A 3 27.41 -14.83 16.10
C LEU A 3 26.77 -14.63 14.72
N HIS A 4 27.29 -15.28 13.68
CA HIS A 4 26.71 -15.23 12.33
C HIS A 4 25.31 -15.87 12.24
N LYS A 5 25.05 -16.92 13.03
CA LYS A 5 23.71 -17.53 13.08
C LYS A 5 22.71 -16.67 13.83
N GLU A 6 23.15 -16.00 14.91
CA GLU A 6 22.30 -15.05 15.65
C GLU A 6 21.97 -13.83 14.78
N TYR A 7 22.95 -13.24 14.08
CA TYR A 7 22.70 -12.14 13.13
C TYR A 7 21.79 -12.54 11.96
N ARG A 8 21.90 -13.75 11.43
CA ARG A 8 20.98 -14.25 10.39
C ARG A 8 19.56 -14.41 10.91
N ARG A 9 19.39 -14.98 12.12
CA ARG A 9 18.07 -15.12 12.76
C ARG A 9 17.45 -13.75 13.04
N GLN A 10 18.22 -12.80 13.54
CA GLN A 10 17.78 -11.45 13.81
C GLN A 10 17.38 -10.70 12.53
N ARG A 11 18.15 -10.83 11.45
CA ARG A 11 17.75 -10.29 10.13
C ARG A 11 16.49 -10.96 9.59
N GLN A 12 16.34 -12.27 9.74
CA GLN A 12 15.13 -12.99 9.31
C GLN A 12 13.89 -12.57 10.14
N MET A 13 14.06 -12.29 11.43
CA MET A 13 13.00 -11.74 12.26
C MET A 13 12.62 -10.33 11.81
N CYS A 14 13.58 -9.43 11.63
CA CYS A 14 13.33 -8.05 11.14
C CYS A 14 12.65 -8.00 9.76
N ILE A 15 12.88 -8.97 8.88
CA ILE A 15 12.25 -9.06 7.56
C ILE A 15 10.81 -9.59 7.65
N ARG A 16 10.49 -10.33 8.72
CA ARG A 16 9.19 -11.01 8.88
C ARG A 16 8.24 -10.35 9.87
N ASP A 17 8.71 -9.38 10.64
CA ASP A 17 7.90 -8.75 11.67
C ASP A 17 7.46 -7.35 11.23
N SER A 18 6.19 -7.05 11.50
CA SER A 18 5.66 -5.70 11.39
C SER A 18 6.12 -4.85 12.58
N LEU A 19 6.44 -3.57 12.35
CA LEU A 19 6.86 -2.64 13.39
C LEU A 19 5.72 -1.68 13.75
N PRO A 20 5.42 -1.46 15.05
CA PRO A 20 4.39 -0.52 15.46
C PRO A 20 4.81 0.93 15.15
N ILE A 21 3.85 1.73 14.68
CA ILE A 21 4.03 3.16 14.35
C ILE A 21 3.11 4.08 15.17
N GLY A 22 2.47 3.56 16.19
CA GLY A 22 1.45 4.27 16.96
C GLY A 22 0.02 4.04 16.43
N HIS A 23 -0.98 4.57 17.17
CA HIS A 23 -2.41 4.49 16.81
C HIS A 23 -2.89 3.06 16.46
N ASN A 24 -2.30 2.03 17.09
CA ASN A 24 -2.52 0.61 16.80
C ASN A 24 -2.24 0.23 15.32
N GLN A 25 -1.41 1.00 14.62
CA GLN A 25 -0.97 0.73 13.26
C GLN A 25 0.46 0.19 13.22
N THR A 26 0.79 -0.48 12.12
CA THR A 26 2.12 -1.09 11.93
C THR A 26 2.63 -0.85 10.52
N ILE A 27 3.96 -0.77 10.37
CA ILE A 27 4.60 -0.96 9.05
C ILE A 27 4.44 -2.43 8.68
N SER A 28 4.02 -2.70 7.46
CA SER A 28 3.98 -4.06 6.92
C SER A 28 5.37 -4.70 6.92
N GLN A 29 5.42 -6.01 7.01
CA GLN A 29 6.67 -6.77 6.91
C GLN A 29 7.42 -6.39 5.64
N PRO A 30 8.74 -6.12 5.69
CA PRO A 30 9.52 -5.75 4.50
C PRO A 30 9.37 -6.72 3.33
N TYR A 31 9.22 -8.01 3.60
CA TYR A 31 8.93 -9.00 2.57
C TYR A 31 7.60 -8.73 1.83
N ILE A 32 6.55 -8.40 2.57
CA ILE A 32 5.23 -8.10 1.99
C ILE A 32 5.27 -6.80 1.22
N VAL A 33 5.96 -5.77 1.74
CA VAL A 33 6.20 -4.50 1.05
C VAL A 33 6.86 -4.74 -0.31
N ALA A 34 7.97 -5.49 -0.34
CA ALA A 34 8.69 -5.82 -1.57
C ALA A 34 7.82 -6.64 -2.54
N TYR A 35 7.14 -7.65 -2.03
CA TYR A 35 6.27 -8.51 -2.83
C TYR A 35 5.11 -7.74 -3.47
N MET A 36 4.42 -6.91 -2.70
CA MET A 36 3.31 -6.10 -3.23
C MET A 36 3.80 -5.10 -4.28
N THR A 37 4.96 -4.47 -4.05
CA THR A 37 5.57 -3.54 -4.99
C THR A 37 5.96 -4.24 -6.29
N GLU A 38 6.55 -5.44 -6.22
CA GLU A 38 6.88 -6.25 -7.39
C GLU A 38 5.63 -6.63 -8.21
N GLN A 39 4.54 -7.06 -7.53
CA GLN A 39 3.30 -7.45 -8.19
C GLN A 39 2.60 -6.28 -8.91
N LEU A 40 2.76 -5.06 -8.41
CA LEU A 40 2.24 -3.86 -9.07
C LEU A 40 2.96 -3.54 -10.38
N GLN A 41 4.23 -3.92 -10.54
CA GLN A 41 5.05 -3.60 -11.72
C GLN A 41 4.98 -2.10 -12.04
N VAL A 42 5.39 -1.28 -11.08
CA VAL A 42 5.40 0.18 -11.21
C VAL A 42 6.50 0.61 -12.19
N GLU A 43 6.18 1.55 -13.07
CA GLU A 43 7.11 2.14 -14.04
C GLU A 43 7.27 3.65 -13.81
N LYS A 44 8.42 4.20 -14.19
CA LYS A 44 8.82 5.59 -13.89
C LYS A 44 7.83 6.67 -14.36
N HIS A 45 7.09 6.44 -15.41
CA HIS A 45 6.13 7.42 -15.95
C HIS A 45 4.76 7.37 -15.28
N GLN A 46 4.52 6.40 -14.41
CA GLN A 46 3.19 6.08 -13.88
C GLN A 46 2.80 6.93 -12.68
N LYS A 47 1.49 7.04 -12.52
CA LYS A 47 0.80 7.66 -11.39
C LYS A 47 0.24 6.58 -10.47
N VAL A 48 0.60 6.65 -9.19
CA VAL A 48 0.24 5.64 -8.19
C VAL A 48 -0.66 6.24 -7.12
N LEU A 49 -1.69 5.49 -6.72
CA LEU A 49 -2.46 5.74 -5.51
C LEU A 49 -2.10 4.71 -4.44
N GLU A 50 -1.79 5.18 -3.26
CA GLU A 50 -1.65 4.36 -2.05
C GLU A 50 -2.80 4.65 -1.09
N ILE A 51 -3.35 3.61 -0.46
CA ILE A 51 -4.33 3.71 0.62
C ILE A 51 -3.72 3.16 1.89
N GLY A 52 -3.56 4.03 2.90
CA GLY A 52 -2.88 3.73 4.16
C GLY A 52 -1.43 4.21 4.14
N THR A 53 -1.21 5.53 4.27
CA THR A 53 0.12 6.15 4.30
C THR A 53 0.97 5.65 5.46
N GLY A 54 0.36 5.52 6.64
CA GLY A 54 1.03 5.09 7.86
C GLY A 54 2.25 5.96 8.18
N SER A 55 3.44 5.35 8.17
CA SER A 55 4.72 6.05 8.37
C SER A 55 5.28 6.75 7.11
N GLY A 56 4.66 6.56 5.95
CA GLY A 56 5.18 7.01 4.65
C GLY A 56 6.22 6.05 4.01
N TYR A 57 6.53 4.93 4.66
CA TYR A 57 7.57 4.02 4.18
C TYR A 57 7.25 3.41 2.80
N GLN A 58 6.03 2.91 2.61
CA GLN A 58 5.62 2.35 1.33
C GLN A 58 5.45 3.45 0.27
N ALA A 59 4.94 4.63 0.65
CA ALA A 59 4.86 5.79 -0.25
C ALA A 59 6.24 6.17 -0.80
N ALA A 60 7.27 6.21 0.07
CA ALA A 60 8.66 6.49 -0.33
C ALA A 60 9.18 5.44 -1.35
N ILE A 61 8.94 4.15 -1.11
CA ILE A 61 9.33 3.09 -2.06
C ILE A 61 8.64 3.28 -3.42
N LEU A 62 7.35 3.61 -3.42
CA LEU A 62 6.61 3.86 -4.66
C LEU A 62 7.13 5.10 -5.39
N ALA A 63 7.53 6.14 -4.66
CA ALA A 63 8.08 7.37 -5.22
C ALA A 63 9.44 7.19 -5.92
N GLU A 64 10.25 6.23 -5.47
CA GLU A 64 11.49 5.84 -6.17
C GLU A 64 11.21 5.19 -7.52
N LEU A 65 10.01 4.62 -7.72
CA LEU A 65 9.66 3.83 -8.90
C LEU A 65 8.71 4.56 -9.85
N ALA A 66 7.90 5.50 -9.34
CA ALA A 66 6.83 6.18 -10.08
C ALA A 66 7.17 7.64 -10.40
N ASN A 67 6.34 8.27 -11.24
CA ASN A 67 6.39 9.71 -11.49
C ASN A 67 5.76 10.50 -10.34
N ASN A 68 4.52 10.11 -9.96
CA ASN A 68 3.78 10.76 -8.88
C ASN A 68 3.10 9.70 -8.01
N VAL A 69 3.15 9.91 -6.70
CA VAL A 69 2.47 9.10 -5.70
C VAL A 69 1.46 9.96 -4.95
N PHE A 70 0.23 9.52 -4.93
CA PHE A 70 -0.85 10.07 -4.13
C PHE A 70 -1.13 9.07 -3.01
N THR A 71 -1.17 9.53 -1.76
CA THR A 71 -1.38 8.63 -0.63
C THR A 71 -2.43 9.18 0.32
N ILE A 72 -3.34 8.32 0.79
CA ILE A 72 -4.45 8.65 1.66
C ILE A 72 -4.28 7.96 3.00
N GLU A 73 -4.40 8.73 4.07
CA GLU A 73 -4.40 8.23 5.46
C GLU A 73 -5.65 8.72 6.18
N ILE A 74 -6.31 7.84 6.90
CA ILE A 74 -7.52 8.20 7.64
C ILE A 74 -7.20 8.85 9.00
N ILE A 75 -6.03 8.58 9.57
CA ILE A 75 -5.57 9.10 10.85
C ILE A 75 -4.76 10.38 10.62
N PRO A 76 -5.29 11.58 10.98
CA PRO A 76 -4.62 12.85 10.66
C PRO A 76 -3.20 12.95 11.21
N GLU A 77 -2.95 12.46 12.42
CA GLU A 77 -1.64 12.51 13.06
C GLU A 77 -0.59 11.68 12.31
N LEU A 78 -1.00 10.54 11.73
CA LEU A 78 -0.12 9.74 10.88
C LEU A 78 0.13 10.42 9.55
N ALA A 79 -0.90 10.97 8.91
CA ALA A 79 -0.76 11.73 7.66
C ALA A 79 0.23 12.89 7.81
N GLU A 80 0.06 13.73 8.84
CA GLU A 80 0.97 14.85 9.13
C GLU A 80 2.40 14.38 9.45
N GLY A 81 2.52 13.30 10.23
CA GLY A 81 3.82 12.70 10.56
C GLY A 81 4.56 12.20 9.33
N ALA A 82 3.86 11.47 8.47
CA ALA A 82 4.41 10.96 7.21
C ALA A 82 4.81 12.10 6.27
N GLU A 83 3.96 13.10 6.07
CA GLU A 83 4.24 14.25 5.21
C GLU A 83 5.50 15.00 5.66
N LYS A 84 5.66 15.26 6.97
CA LYS A 84 6.86 15.89 7.53
C LYS A 84 8.13 15.09 7.26
N VAL A 85 8.06 13.76 7.42
CA VAL A 85 9.23 12.87 7.18
C VAL A 85 9.56 12.83 5.70
N LEU A 86 8.57 12.66 4.83
CA LEU A 86 8.75 12.58 3.38
C LEU A 86 9.36 13.89 2.83
N ASN A 87 8.83 15.05 3.23
CA ASN A 87 9.38 16.35 2.85
C ASN A 87 10.83 16.52 3.35
N LYS A 88 11.12 16.14 4.60
CA LYS A 88 12.47 16.21 5.17
C LYS A 88 13.47 15.31 4.45
N THR A 89 13.03 14.19 3.90
CA THR A 89 13.85 13.23 3.17
C THR A 89 13.92 13.50 1.66
N GLY A 90 13.29 14.59 1.19
CA GLY A 90 13.44 15.08 -0.18
C GLY A 90 12.51 14.47 -1.21
N TYR A 91 11.41 13.85 -0.79
CA TYR A 91 10.38 13.36 -1.70
C TYR A 91 9.44 14.50 -2.09
N ASP A 92 9.58 15.02 -3.30
CA ASP A 92 8.76 16.08 -3.90
C ASP A 92 7.64 15.55 -4.83
N ASN A 93 7.68 14.26 -5.13
CA ASN A 93 6.71 13.57 -5.98
C ASN A 93 5.63 12.79 -5.21
N ILE A 94 5.48 13.05 -3.90
CA ILE A 94 4.45 12.44 -3.05
C ILE A 94 3.47 13.51 -2.58
N THR A 95 2.17 13.25 -2.75
CA THR A 95 1.11 14.09 -2.18
C THR A 95 0.34 13.29 -1.14
N VAL A 96 0.38 13.74 0.11
CA VAL A 96 -0.34 13.12 1.23
C VAL A 96 -1.69 13.81 1.42
N ARG A 97 -2.73 13.03 1.71
CA ARG A 97 -4.07 13.53 2.04
C ARG A 97 -4.67 12.77 3.20
N THR A 98 -5.25 13.48 4.15
CA THR A 98 -6.13 12.88 5.16
C THR A 98 -7.51 12.61 4.58
N GLY A 99 -8.04 11.40 4.76
CA GLY A 99 -9.39 11.06 4.28
C GLY A 99 -9.70 9.57 4.25
N ASP A 100 -10.94 9.27 3.85
CA ASP A 100 -11.46 7.91 3.73
C ASP A 100 -10.91 7.21 2.47
N GLY A 101 -10.06 6.21 2.67
CA GLY A 101 -9.47 5.41 1.60
C GLY A 101 -10.48 4.65 0.73
N TYR A 102 -11.68 4.33 1.25
CA TYR A 102 -12.74 3.72 0.45
C TYR A 102 -13.23 4.62 -0.68
N LYS A 103 -13.11 5.94 -0.52
CA LYS A 103 -13.50 6.93 -1.54
C LYS A 103 -12.45 7.05 -2.64
N GLY A 104 -11.19 6.67 -2.35
CA GLY A 104 -10.06 6.92 -3.21
C GLY A 104 -9.82 8.43 -3.40
N TRP A 105 -9.29 8.79 -4.57
CA TRP A 105 -9.02 10.20 -4.93
C TRP A 105 -9.55 10.53 -6.33
N PRO A 106 -10.88 10.73 -6.47
CA PRO A 106 -11.51 10.91 -7.79
C PRO A 106 -10.92 12.05 -8.62
N ASP A 107 -10.56 13.18 -7.97
CA ASP A 107 -10.02 14.37 -8.65
C ASP A 107 -8.65 14.12 -9.30
N GLN A 108 -7.96 13.07 -8.87
CA GLN A 108 -6.66 12.67 -9.39
C GLN A 108 -6.72 11.39 -10.25
N ALA A 109 -7.90 10.76 -10.34
CA ALA A 109 -8.07 9.57 -11.18
C ALA A 109 -7.94 9.91 -12.68
N PRO A 110 -7.61 8.94 -13.55
CA PRO A 110 -7.29 7.55 -13.24
C PRO A 110 -5.86 7.36 -12.72
N PHE A 111 -5.62 6.22 -12.04
CA PHE A 111 -4.31 5.79 -11.54
C PHE A 111 -3.83 4.55 -12.30
N ASP A 112 -2.57 4.53 -12.70
CA ASP A 112 -1.97 3.38 -13.37
C ASP A 112 -1.80 2.21 -12.41
N ARG A 113 -1.50 2.52 -11.13
CA ARG A 113 -1.28 1.56 -10.06
C ARG A 113 -2.01 1.99 -8.81
N ILE A 114 -2.60 1.02 -8.11
CA ILE A 114 -3.22 1.25 -6.79
C ILE A 114 -2.68 0.24 -5.80
N MET A 115 -2.13 0.70 -4.69
CA MET A 115 -1.70 -0.15 -3.56
C MET A 115 -2.58 0.13 -2.35
N VAL A 116 -3.12 -0.92 -1.75
CA VAL A 116 -3.90 -0.80 -0.51
C VAL A 116 -3.18 -1.54 0.61
N THR A 117 -2.88 -0.85 1.70
CA THR A 117 -2.10 -1.36 2.83
C THR A 117 -2.93 -1.62 4.09
N ALA A 118 -4.24 -1.58 3.98
CA ALA A 118 -5.22 -1.97 4.99
C ALA A 118 -6.28 -2.89 4.37
N ALA A 119 -6.86 -3.81 5.13
CA ALA A 119 -7.76 -4.83 4.60
C ALA A 119 -9.24 -4.41 4.71
N PRO A 120 -9.93 -4.10 3.61
CA PRO A 120 -11.38 -4.02 3.58
C PRO A 120 -11.99 -5.44 3.61
N GLU A 121 -13.27 -5.52 3.97
CA GLU A 121 -14.03 -6.78 3.90
C GLU A 121 -14.21 -7.26 2.48
N GLU A 122 -14.44 -6.32 1.55
CA GLU A 122 -14.62 -6.54 0.12
C GLU A 122 -13.81 -5.53 -0.70
N ILE A 123 -13.53 -5.85 -1.96
CA ILE A 123 -12.80 -4.94 -2.86
C ILE A 123 -13.64 -3.69 -3.11
N PRO A 124 -13.16 -2.48 -2.73
CA PRO A 124 -13.91 -1.25 -2.93
C PRO A 124 -14.08 -0.94 -4.43
N GLU A 125 -15.31 -0.89 -4.91
CA GLU A 125 -15.60 -0.67 -6.32
C GLU A 125 -15.11 0.70 -6.81
N LYS A 126 -15.15 1.72 -5.95
CA LYS A 126 -14.64 3.06 -6.27
C LYS A 126 -13.15 3.07 -6.61
N LEU A 127 -12.35 2.20 -5.98
CA LEU A 127 -10.93 2.06 -6.32
C LEU A 127 -10.75 1.36 -7.67
N VAL A 128 -11.57 0.35 -7.97
CA VAL A 128 -11.56 -0.31 -9.29
C VAL A 128 -11.97 0.65 -10.40
N GLN A 129 -12.94 1.52 -10.16
CA GLN A 129 -13.37 2.55 -11.12
C GLN A 129 -12.25 3.58 -11.38
N GLN A 130 -11.44 3.92 -10.37
CA GLN A 130 -10.32 4.85 -10.48
C GLN A 130 -9.05 4.23 -11.06
N LEU A 131 -9.02 2.90 -11.27
CA LEU A 131 -7.92 2.22 -11.93
C LEU A 131 -7.94 2.50 -13.43
N ALA A 132 -6.82 2.92 -13.99
CA ALA A 132 -6.65 3.13 -15.43
C ALA A 132 -6.81 1.82 -16.23
N ASN A 133 -7.08 1.91 -17.51
CA ASN A 133 -6.91 0.79 -18.43
C ASN A 133 -5.41 0.39 -18.44
N ASP A 134 -5.11 -0.90 -18.60
CA ASP A 134 -3.81 -1.53 -18.37
C ASP A 134 -3.27 -1.34 -16.93
N GLY A 135 -4.15 -0.93 -16.02
CA GLY A 135 -3.83 -0.69 -14.61
C GLY A 135 -3.79 -1.96 -13.76
N ARG A 136 -3.09 -1.84 -12.62
CA ARG A 136 -3.00 -2.90 -11.61
C ARG A 136 -3.30 -2.35 -10.22
N MET A 137 -4.06 -3.11 -9.45
CA MET A 137 -4.27 -2.83 -8.03
C MET A 137 -3.91 -4.05 -7.21
N ILE A 138 -3.19 -3.84 -6.10
CA ILE A 138 -2.92 -4.88 -5.12
C ILE A 138 -3.57 -4.50 -3.79
N ILE A 139 -4.32 -5.43 -3.21
CA ILE A 139 -5.17 -5.16 -2.07
C ILE A 139 -5.34 -6.40 -1.19
N PRO A 140 -5.11 -6.33 0.13
CA PRO A 140 -5.54 -7.37 1.06
C PRO A 140 -7.06 -7.29 1.26
N VAL A 141 -7.76 -8.42 1.25
CA VAL A 141 -9.22 -8.46 1.46
C VAL A 141 -9.59 -9.57 2.42
N GLY A 142 -10.47 -9.27 3.38
CA GLY A 142 -11.05 -10.24 4.29
C GLY A 142 -11.62 -9.61 5.56
N ALA A 143 -12.75 -10.13 6.03
CA ALA A 143 -13.53 -9.61 7.16
C ALA A 143 -12.84 -9.77 8.53
N ASN A 144 -11.85 -10.64 8.66
CA ASN A 144 -11.14 -10.86 9.91
C ASN A 144 -9.65 -11.15 9.69
N LEU A 145 -8.84 -10.94 10.74
CA LEU A 145 -7.37 -11.08 10.71
C LEU A 145 -6.87 -12.50 10.35
N PHE A 146 -7.71 -13.51 10.37
CA PHE A 146 -7.31 -14.91 10.12
C PHE A 146 -7.64 -15.40 8.70
N MET A 147 -8.48 -14.66 7.96
CA MET A 147 -8.95 -15.05 6.62
C MET A 147 -8.78 -13.92 5.58
N GLN A 148 -7.66 -13.18 5.65
CA GLN A 148 -7.33 -12.20 4.63
C GLN A 148 -6.44 -12.81 3.56
N TYR A 149 -6.70 -12.42 2.33
CA TYR A 149 -5.88 -12.79 1.18
C TYR A 149 -5.49 -11.54 0.39
N LEU A 150 -4.27 -11.56 -0.12
CA LEU A 150 -3.81 -10.57 -1.08
C LEU A 150 -4.43 -10.87 -2.45
N TRP A 151 -5.01 -9.85 -3.06
CA TRP A 151 -5.61 -9.91 -4.38
C TRP A 151 -4.88 -8.98 -5.34
N LEU A 152 -4.64 -9.46 -6.55
CA LEU A 152 -4.18 -8.66 -7.67
C LEU A 152 -5.36 -8.45 -8.63
N ILE A 153 -5.73 -7.20 -8.83
CA ILE A 153 -6.73 -6.76 -9.78
C ILE A 153 -6.02 -6.18 -10.98
N LYS A 154 -6.34 -6.67 -12.15
CA LYS A 154 -5.81 -6.19 -13.43
C LYS A 154 -6.98 -5.71 -14.27
N LYS A 155 -6.87 -4.49 -14.79
CA LYS A 155 -7.83 -3.93 -15.75
C LYS A 155 -7.12 -3.87 -17.09
N ASP A 156 -7.64 -4.57 -18.09
CA ASP A 156 -7.00 -4.57 -19.41
C ASP A 156 -7.33 -3.29 -20.19
N LYS A 157 -6.78 -3.17 -21.41
CA LYS A 157 -6.97 -2.00 -22.29
C LYS A 157 -8.42 -1.77 -22.70
N ASP A 158 -9.26 -2.80 -22.66
CA ASP A 158 -10.67 -2.74 -23.00
C ASP A 158 -11.56 -2.50 -21.75
N GLY A 159 -10.92 -2.32 -20.58
CA GLY A 159 -11.59 -2.06 -19.30
C GLY A 159 -12.10 -3.33 -18.59
N ILE A 160 -11.77 -4.51 -19.08
CA ILE A 160 -12.17 -5.78 -18.46
C ILE A 160 -11.34 -6.04 -17.22
N VAL A 161 -12.01 -6.29 -16.10
CA VAL A 161 -11.38 -6.49 -14.80
C VAL A 161 -11.21 -7.97 -14.51
N LYS A 162 -9.96 -8.39 -14.25
CA LYS A 162 -9.60 -9.72 -13.75
C LYS A 162 -9.12 -9.63 -12.31
N LYS A 163 -9.57 -10.55 -11.46
CA LYS A 163 -9.22 -10.63 -10.04
C LYS A 163 -8.52 -11.95 -9.75
N GLU A 164 -7.32 -11.89 -9.20
CA GLU A 164 -6.48 -13.04 -8.90
C GLU A 164 -6.17 -13.07 -7.40
N LYS A 165 -6.51 -14.17 -6.73
CA LYS A 165 -6.18 -14.41 -5.33
C LYS A 165 -4.78 -14.99 -5.23
N ILE A 166 -3.88 -14.33 -4.47
CA ILE A 166 -2.45 -14.67 -4.48
C ILE A 166 -2.05 -15.50 -3.26
N LEU A 167 -2.00 -14.88 -2.07
CA LEU A 167 -1.50 -15.53 -0.86
C LEU A 167 -2.22 -15.03 0.40
N PRO A 168 -2.24 -15.84 1.48
CA PRO A 168 -2.80 -15.39 2.76
C PRO A 168 -1.90 -14.33 3.39
N VAL A 169 -2.52 -13.31 3.98
CA VAL A 169 -1.83 -12.17 4.61
C VAL A 169 -2.54 -11.76 5.90
N ARG A 170 -1.91 -10.84 6.65
CA ARG A 170 -2.51 -10.20 7.81
C ARG A 170 -2.22 -8.71 7.77
N PHE A 171 -3.27 -7.92 7.62
CA PHE A 171 -3.25 -6.46 7.61
C PHE A 171 -4.23 -5.92 8.65
N VAL A 172 -4.00 -4.69 9.09
CA VAL A 172 -4.97 -3.95 9.88
C VAL A 172 -6.26 -3.74 9.07
N PRO A 173 -7.44 -3.72 9.72
CA PRO A 173 -8.70 -3.47 9.03
C PRO A 173 -8.69 -2.08 8.37
N MET A 174 -9.25 -2.00 7.17
CA MET A 174 -9.54 -0.72 6.54
C MET A 174 -10.82 -0.15 7.17
N VAL A 175 -10.73 1.06 7.70
CA VAL A 175 -11.85 1.73 8.38
C VAL A 175 -12.44 2.84 7.51
N LYS A 176 -13.70 3.18 7.78
CA LYS A 176 -14.44 4.28 7.14
C LYS A 176 -14.56 5.46 8.11
N GLU A 177 -14.70 6.67 7.56
CA GLU A 177 -15.19 7.82 8.32
C GLU A 177 -16.63 7.61 8.78
#